data_946126f030f01a68f81759a4be1b3c8e
#
_entry.id   946126f030f01a68f81759a4be1b3c8e
#
_cell.length_a   1.000
_cell.length_b   1.000
_cell.length_c   1.000
_cell.angle_alpha   90.00
_cell.angle_beta   90.00
_cell.angle_gamma   90.00
#
_symmetry.space_group_name_H-M   'P 1'
#
loop_
_entity.id
_entity.type
_entity.pdbx_description
1 polymer ?
#
loop_
_entity_poly.entity_id
_entity_poly.type
_entity_poly.pdbx_seq_one_letter_code
_entity_poly.pdbx_strand_id
1 'polypeptide(L)'
;MRSYGNGKRSTRIISGQEVAPRRSMGQNFLVDDNLARWIADQIEPDGAPFVVEPGPGLGAMTQHLVGRPQQLVLIEKDHALAPELQKRFEGRADVTVLHEDATRVSTKGWYRHGDVRVIGNLPYSVGGEILKHLLTPPTPVTRAVFMLQKEVCDRLAAKVGQDGYGALSLMVQRDWDVEMLRVVPPEVFKPKPKVDSAVVRLTPRDPRTLPVCDRRTFEKLVRLGFSQRRKQMKNLLPEPPGGWQALVDHLGKPATLRAEELSLEEWVNLSRWYENRSGTDAGQKASEMFDVVNERNEVIQQLPRGEVHAKGLLHRAVHVFVINSRGEVYLQKRSHLKDVSPLKWDSSAAGHLDVGESYAACAIRETREEIGIEIDRTELAAQLPAGAHTDHEFVELHLARHNGPMRPFPEEIACGEWFAPEIIEDWISARPQDFAKGFISCWKAWRRG
;
A
#
# COMPACT_ATOMS: atom_id res chain seq x y z
N MET A 1 49.53 -35.94 -5.35
CA MET A 1 48.78 -35.42 -6.47
C MET A 1 47.28 -35.59 -6.17
N ARG A 2 46.56 -34.52 -5.76
CA ARG A 2 45.13 -34.53 -5.59
C ARG A 2 44.54 -33.80 -6.80
N SER A 3 43.78 -34.52 -7.64
CA SER A 3 43.10 -33.94 -8.78
C SER A 3 41.87 -33.16 -8.28
N TYR A 4 41.84 -31.86 -8.49
CA TYR A 4 40.66 -31.04 -8.34
C TYR A 4 39.72 -31.29 -9.55
N GLY A 5 38.60 -31.94 -9.28
CA GLY A 5 37.53 -32.10 -10.25
C GLY A 5 36.92 -30.75 -10.64
N ASN A 6 37.05 -30.40 -11.91
CA ASN A 6 36.45 -29.26 -12.52
C ASN A 6 34.91 -29.50 -12.61
N GLY A 7 34.15 -29.00 -11.63
CA GLY A 7 32.69 -28.98 -11.72
C GLY A 7 32.27 -28.10 -12.90
N LYS A 8 31.77 -28.72 -13.96
CA LYS A 8 31.17 -28.00 -15.12
C LYS A 8 30.12 -27.00 -14.62
N ARG A 9 30.39 -25.71 -14.78
CA ARG A 9 29.40 -24.66 -14.60
C ARG A 9 28.26 -24.94 -15.61
N SER A 10 27.04 -25.11 -15.12
CA SER A 10 25.86 -25.23 -16.01
C SER A 10 25.57 -23.86 -16.62
N THR A 11 26.10 -23.61 -17.79
CA THR A 11 25.81 -22.43 -18.61
C THR A 11 24.64 -22.74 -19.52
N ARG A 12 23.72 -21.78 -19.72
CA ARG A 12 22.71 -21.85 -20.76
C ARG A 12 23.08 -20.88 -21.87
N ILE A 13 22.90 -21.30 -23.11
CA ILE A 13 23.10 -20.44 -24.29
C ILE A 13 21.79 -19.67 -24.53
N ILE A 14 21.84 -18.34 -24.46
CA ILE A 14 20.75 -17.45 -24.84
C ILE A 14 21.30 -16.57 -25.96
N SER A 15 20.60 -16.56 -27.10
CA SER A 15 21.03 -15.79 -28.31
C SER A 15 22.51 -15.98 -28.69
N GLY A 16 23.06 -17.19 -28.44
CA GLY A 16 24.45 -17.52 -28.75
C GLY A 16 25.48 -17.17 -27.67
N GLN A 17 25.09 -16.60 -26.51
CA GLN A 17 25.97 -16.31 -25.39
C GLN A 17 25.73 -17.25 -24.20
N GLU A 18 26.82 -17.69 -23.56
CA GLU A 18 26.76 -18.47 -22.33
C GLU A 18 26.50 -17.56 -21.11
N VAL A 19 25.29 -17.63 -20.51
CA VAL A 19 24.95 -16.92 -19.28
C VAL A 19 25.12 -17.88 -18.10
N ALA A 20 26.07 -17.58 -17.22
CA ALA A 20 26.29 -18.31 -15.98
C ALA A 20 25.52 -17.66 -14.82
N PRO A 21 24.81 -18.44 -13.98
CA PRO A 21 24.12 -17.92 -12.79
C PRO A 21 25.11 -17.22 -11.87
N ARG A 22 24.79 -16.01 -11.42
CA ARG A 22 25.60 -15.26 -10.45
C ARG A 22 25.19 -15.66 -9.05
N ARG A 23 26.01 -16.44 -8.35
CA ARG A 23 25.78 -16.85 -6.95
C ARG A 23 25.59 -15.65 -6.00
N SER A 24 26.26 -14.54 -6.25
CA SER A 24 26.14 -13.30 -5.48
C SER A 24 24.74 -12.65 -5.57
N MET A 25 23.95 -12.99 -6.58
CA MET A 25 22.57 -12.51 -6.77
C MET A 25 21.51 -13.53 -6.33
N GLY A 26 21.91 -14.71 -5.81
CA GLY A 26 20.96 -15.74 -5.37
C GLY A 26 20.10 -16.32 -6.50
N GLN A 27 20.58 -16.29 -7.75
CA GLN A 27 19.82 -16.70 -8.92
C GLN A 27 19.65 -18.22 -8.98
N ASN A 28 18.42 -18.69 -8.94
CA ASN A 28 18.00 -20.06 -9.23
C ASN A 28 16.94 -20.00 -10.33
N PHE A 29 17.31 -20.37 -11.57
CA PHE A 29 16.43 -20.27 -12.70
C PHE A 29 15.46 -21.46 -12.74
N LEU A 30 14.18 -21.19 -12.86
CA LEU A 30 13.15 -22.18 -13.08
C LEU A 30 13.34 -22.82 -14.45
N VAL A 31 13.34 -24.16 -14.52
CA VAL A 31 13.58 -24.92 -15.77
C VAL A 31 12.42 -25.84 -16.14
N ASP A 32 11.43 -26.00 -15.25
CA ASP A 32 10.20 -26.75 -15.49
C ASP A 32 9.17 -25.84 -16.18
N ASP A 33 8.92 -26.06 -17.46
CA ASP A 33 8.02 -25.25 -18.27
C ASP A 33 6.55 -25.38 -17.86
N ASN A 34 6.12 -26.57 -17.45
CA ASN A 34 4.75 -26.81 -16.99
C ASN A 34 4.48 -26.07 -15.68
N LEU A 35 5.46 -26.08 -14.78
CA LEU A 35 5.36 -25.33 -13.53
C LEU A 35 5.38 -23.81 -13.78
N ALA A 36 6.25 -23.33 -14.69
CA ALA A 36 6.31 -21.92 -15.06
C ALA A 36 4.96 -21.43 -15.63
N ARG A 37 4.34 -22.20 -16.51
CA ARG A 37 3.00 -21.94 -17.05
C ARG A 37 1.95 -21.92 -15.94
N TRP A 38 1.94 -22.94 -15.09
CA TRP A 38 0.99 -23.03 -13.99
C TRP A 38 1.11 -21.82 -13.04
N ILE A 39 2.34 -21.37 -12.73
CA ILE A 39 2.55 -20.17 -11.89
C ILE A 39 2.03 -18.93 -12.64
N ALA A 40 2.34 -18.79 -13.92
CA ALA A 40 1.86 -17.68 -14.74
C ALA A 40 0.33 -17.59 -14.78
N ASP A 41 -0.37 -18.71 -14.76
CA ASP A 41 -1.85 -18.75 -14.74
C ASP A 41 -2.42 -18.29 -13.39
N GLN A 42 -1.68 -18.42 -12.26
CA GLN A 42 -2.16 -18.01 -10.93
C GLN A 42 -2.34 -16.50 -10.79
N ILE A 43 -1.67 -15.69 -11.63
CA ILE A 43 -1.86 -14.23 -11.65
C ILE A 43 -3.09 -13.82 -12.48
N GLU A 44 -3.73 -14.76 -13.19
CA GLU A 44 -4.85 -14.50 -14.11
C GLU A 44 -4.52 -13.39 -15.12
N PRO A 45 -3.49 -13.58 -15.97
CA PRO A 45 -2.95 -12.50 -16.80
C PRO A 45 -3.86 -12.09 -17.96
N ASP A 46 -4.82 -12.95 -18.36
CA ASP A 46 -5.63 -12.73 -19.56
C ASP A 46 -6.49 -11.49 -19.45
N GLY A 47 -6.22 -10.51 -20.33
CA GLY A 47 -6.92 -9.23 -20.37
C GLY A 47 -6.61 -8.30 -19.18
N ALA A 48 -5.71 -8.69 -18.25
CA ALA A 48 -5.29 -7.81 -17.14
C ALA A 48 -4.69 -6.51 -17.70
N PRO A 49 -5.04 -5.33 -17.15
CA PRO A 49 -4.53 -4.07 -17.66
C PRO A 49 -3.01 -3.95 -17.56
N PHE A 50 -2.44 -4.43 -16.44
CA PHE A 50 -1.03 -4.22 -16.14
C PHE A 50 -0.46 -5.35 -15.28
N VAL A 51 0.53 -6.07 -15.82
CA VAL A 51 1.25 -7.14 -15.11
C VAL A 51 2.72 -6.76 -15.01
N VAL A 52 3.31 -6.95 -13.82
CA VAL A 52 4.72 -6.67 -13.55
C VAL A 52 5.41 -7.96 -13.14
N GLU A 53 6.56 -8.27 -13.75
CA GLU A 53 7.43 -9.38 -13.36
C GLU A 53 8.78 -8.84 -12.87
N PRO A 54 9.00 -8.73 -11.54
CA PRO A 54 10.31 -8.44 -10.98
C PRO A 54 11.22 -9.66 -11.05
N GLY A 55 12.43 -9.49 -11.61
CA GLY A 55 13.42 -10.53 -11.76
C GLY A 55 13.03 -11.63 -12.75
N PRO A 56 12.67 -11.30 -14.00
CA PRO A 56 12.29 -12.31 -15.01
C PRO A 56 13.41 -13.30 -15.33
N GLY A 57 14.67 -12.92 -15.06
CA GLY A 57 15.83 -13.76 -15.30
C GLY A 57 15.93 -14.20 -16.75
N LEU A 58 15.89 -15.51 -16.99
CA LEU A 58 15.89 -16.10 -18.34
C LEU A 58 14.52 -16.07 -19.03
N GLY A 59 13.47 -15.52 -18.37
CA GLY A 59 12.13 -15.39 -18.92
C GLY A 59 11.29 -16.68 -18.86
N ALA A 60 11.54 -17.54 -17.86
CA ALA A 60 10.80 -18.80 -17.73
C ALA A 60 9.29 -18.59 -17.55
N MET A 61 8.86 -17.62 -16.74
CA MET A 61 7.44 -17.27 -16.62
C MET A 61 7.03 -16.26 -17.68
N THR A 62 7.91 -15.32 -18.04
CA THR A 62 7.67 -14.28 -19.06
C THR A 62 7.08 -14.84 -20.34
N GLN A 63 7.61 -15.97 -20.85
CA GLN A 63 7.13 -16.59 -22.10
C GLN A 63 5.67 -17.02 -22.05
N HIS A 64 5.14 -17.29 -20.84
CA HIS A 64 3.74 -17.65 -20.61
C HIS A 64 2.85 -16.44 -20.27
N LEU A 65 3.44 -15.24 -20.14
CA LEU A 65 2.74 -13.98 -19.88
C LEU A 65 2.60 -13.13 -21.15
N VAL A 66 3.59 -13.16 -22.04
CA VAL A 66 3.64 -12.33 -23.25
C VAL A 66 2.38 -12.47 -24.09
N GLY A 67 1.73 -11.34 -24.40
CA GLY A 67 0.51 -11.28 -25.23
C GLY A 67 -0.79 -11.59 -24.47
N ARG A 68 -0.73 -11.84 -23.16
CA ARG A 68 -1.92 -12.09 -22.32
C ARG A 68 -2.44 -10.84 -21.61
N PRO A 69 -1.64 -10.06 -20.86
CA PRO A 69 -2.08 -8.77 -20.35
C PRO A 69 -2.01 -7.69 -21.42
N GLN A 70 -2.69 -6.56 -21.20
CA GLN A 70 -2.59 -5.39 -22.07
C GLN A 70 -1.20 -4.78 -22.05
N GLN A 71 -0.56 -4.78 -20.87
CA GLN A 71 0.82 -4.34 -20.66
C GLN A 71 1.56 -5.29 -19.72
N LEU A 72 2.75 -5.73 -20.12
CA LEU A 72 3.67 -6.52 -19.32
C LEU A 72 4.94 -5.70 -19.06
N VAL A 73 5.29 -5.48 -17.80
CA VAL A 73 6.53 -4.80 -17.40
C VAL A 73 7.48 -5.80 -16.76
N LEU A 74 8.67 -5.90 -17.30
CA LEU A 74 9.76 -6.73 -16.79
C LEU A 74 10.77 -5.82 -16.09
N ILE A 75 11.08 -6.10 -14.83
CA ILE A 75 12.08 -5.32 -14.06
C ILE A 75 13.28 -6.22 -13.79
N GLU A 76 14.38 -5.99 -14.48
CA GLU A 76 15.61 -6.79 -14.35
C GLU A 76 16.80 -5.92 -13.93
N LYS A 77 17.47 -6.34 -12.87
CA LYS A 77 18.64 -5.63 -12.31
C LYS A 77 19.96 -6.10 -12.93
N ASP A 78 20.01 -7.30 -13.45
CA ASP A 78 21.24 -7.88 -13.98
C ASP A 78 21.62 -7.23 -15.31
N HIS A 79 22.81 -6.60 -15.35
CA HIS A 79 23.36 -5.90 -16.51
C HIS A 79 23.58 -6.80 -17.76
N ALA A 80 23.62 -8.11 -17.60
CA ALA A 80 23.73 -9.03 -18.73
C ALA A 80 22.35 -9.47 -19.23
N LEU A 81 21.37 -9.65 -18.31
CA LEU A 81 20.04 -10.16 -18.68
C LEU A 81 19.11 -9.06 -19.18
N ALA A 82 19.16 -7.85 -18.61
CA ALA A 82 18.27 -6.76 -19.00
C ALA A 82 18.41 -6.40 -20.51
N PRO A 83 19.63 -6.20 -21.07
CA PRO A 83 19.78 -5.92 -22.50
C PRO A 83 19.29 -7.07 -23.41
N GLU A 84 19.48 -8.32 -23.00
CA GLU A 84 19.00 -9.48 -23.74
C GLU A 84 17.48 -9.54 -23.77
N LEU A 85 16.81 -9.24 -22.65
CA LEU A 85 15.35 -9.13 -22.60
C LEU A 85 14.86 -7.97 -23.46
N GLN A 86 15.52 -6.81 -23.42
CA GLN A 86 15.19 -5.65 -24.27
C GLN A 86 15.24 -6.02 -25.74
N LYS A 87 16.33 -6.68 -26.17
CA LYS A 87 16.47 -7.17 -27.56
C LYS A 87 15.42 -8.23 -27.93
N ARG A 88 15.12 -9.15 -27.00
CA ARG A 88 14.13 -10.23 -27.23
C ARG A 88 12.73 -9.68 -27.46
N PHE A 89 12.36 -8.60 -26.81
CA PHE A 89 11.03 -8.00 -26.89
C PHE A 89 11.01 -6.68 -27.67
N GLU A 90 12.08 -6.38 -28.43
CA GLU A 90 12.16 -5.23 -29.31
C GLU A 90 11.00 -5.23 -30.30
N GLY A 91 10.34 -4.09 -30.48
CA GLY A 91 9.17 -3.92 -31.37
C GLY A 91 7.83 -4.40 -30.79
N ARG A 92 7.79 -4.96 -29.58
CA ARG A 92 6.54 -5.31 -28.90
C ARG A 92 6.02 -4.15 -28.05
N ALA A 93 4.91 -3.54 -28.47
CA ALA A 93 4.29 -2.41 -27.76
C ALA A 93 3.67 -2.81 -26.41
N ASP A 94 3.33 -4.10 -26.23
CA ASP A 94 2.71 -4.66 -25.04
C ASP A 94 3.74 -5.08 -23.96
N VAL A 95 5.05 -5.01 -24.24
CA VAL A 95 6.11 -5.40 -23.30
C VAL A 95 7.10 -4.27 -23.08
N THR A 96 7.31 -3.90 -21.82
CA THR A 96 8.33 -2.92 -21.41
C THR A 96 9.37 -3.61 -20.53
N VAL A 97 10.66 -3.42 -20.84
CA VAL A 97 11.76 -3.96 -20.03
C VAL A 97 12.50 -2.80 -19.35
N LEU A 98 12.43 -2.76 -18.02
CA LEU A 98 13.14 -1.79 -17.20
C LEU A 98 14.42 -2.42 -16.66
N HIS A 99 15.56 -1.79 -16.93
CA HIS A 99 16.85 -2.16 -16.33
C HIS A 99 16.98 -1.45 -14.98
N GLU A 100 16.29 -1.96 -13.96
CA GLU A 100 16.17 -1.32 -12.65
C GLU A 100 16.17 -2.35 -11.51
N ASP A 101 16.34 -1.84 -10.29
CA ASP A 101 16.22 -2.63 -9.07
C ASP A 101 14.76 -2.64 -8.58
N ALA A 102 14.13 -3.81 -8.56
CA ALA A 102 12.76 -3.97 -8.11
C ALA A 102 12.51 -3.55 -6.64
N THR A 103 13.56 -3.38 -5.83
CA THR A 103 13.46 -2.84 -4.46
C THR A 103 13.35 -1.32 -4.43
N ARG A 104 13.47 -0.62 -5.58
CA ARG A 104 13.54 0.85 -5.67
C ARG A 104 12.68 1.43 -6.79
N VAL A 105 12.16 0.61 -7.69
CA VAL A 105 11.34 1.08 -8.81
C VAL A 105 10.16 1.91 -8.30
N SER A 106 9.86 3.02 -8.97
CA SER A 106 8.69 3.82 -8.61
C SER A 106 7.40 3.14 -9.06
N THR A 107 6.50 2.87 -8.10
CA THR A 107 5.18 2.29 -8.37
C THR A 107 4.08 3.35 -8.57
N LYS A 108 4.41 4.64 -8.38
CA LYS A 108 3.43 5.73 -8.37
C LYS A 108 2.70 5.89 -9.71
N GLY A 109 3.38 5.73 -10.83
CA GLY A 109 2.77 5.77 -12.15
C GLY A 109 1.87 4.58 -12.48
N TRP A 110 1.90 3.52 -11.67
CA TRP A 110 1.09 2.31 -11.93
C TRP A 110 -0.37 2.49 -11.51
N TYR A 111 -0.69 3.43 -10.62
CA TYR A 111 -2.07 3.69 -10.19
C TYR A 111 -3.04 3.94 -11.35
N ARG A 112 -2.57 4.57 -12.43
CA ARG A 112 -3.41 4.85 -13.62
C ARG A 112 -3.98 3.58 -14.29
N HIS A 113 -3.40 2.41 -14.02
CA HIS A 113 -3.85 1.14 -14.61
C HIS A 113 -4.97 0.47 -13.77
N GLY A 114 -5.11 0.82 -12.49
CA GLY A 114 -6.16 0.34 -11.59
C GLY A 114 -5.99 -1.08 -11.12
N ASP A 115 -5.90 -2.06 -12.01
CA ASP A 115 -5.64 -3.46 -11.69
C ASP A 115 -4.17 -3.78 -12.02
N VAL A 116 -3.33 -3.66 -11.00
CA VAL A 116 -1.88 -3.93 -11.09
C VAL A 116 -1.60 -5.29 -10.46
N ARG A 117 -1.09 -6.21 -11.25
CA ARG A 117 -0.76 -7.57 -10.81
C ARG A 117 0.74 -7.79 -10.86
N VAL A 118 1.29 -8.43 -9.83
CA VAL A 118 2.74 -8.67 -9.73
C VAL A 118 3.01 -10.15 -9.61
N ILE A 119 3.92 -10.69 -10.43
CA ILE A 119 4.31 -12.09 -10.39
C ILE A 119 5.83 -12.22 -10.45
N GLY A 120 6.43 -13.10 -9.65
CA GLY A 120 7.89 -13.27 -9.71
C GLY A 120 8.40 -14.51 -9.00
N ASN A 121 9.49 -15.08 -9.55
CA ASN A 121 10.37 -15.99 -8.86
C ASN A 121 11.47 -15.16 -8.19
N LEU A 122 11.24 -14.74 -6.94
CA LEU A 122 12.09 -13.75 -6.29
C LEU A 122 13.40 -14.36 -5.78
N PRO A 123 14.54 -13.67 -5.98
CA PRO A 123 15.82 -14.11 -5.42
C PRO A 123 15.74 -14.18 -3.89
N TYR A 124 16.22 -15.26 -3.29
CA TYR A 124 16.11 -15.52 -1.86
C TYR A 124 16.74 -14.44 -0.98
N SER A 125 17.80 -13.79 -1.47
CA SER A 125 18.52 -12.75 -0.74
C SER A 125 17.79 -11.42 -0.61
N VAL A 126 16.90 -11.09 -1.57
CA VAL A 126 16.22 -9.77 -1.65
C VAL A 126 14.70 -9.88 -1.75
N GLY A 127 14.14 -11.10 -1.80
CA GLY A 127 12.71 -11.31 -1.95
C GLY A 127 11.87 -10.59 -0.88
N GLY A 128 12.34 -10.58 0.38
CA GLY A 128 11.66 -9.85 1.46
C GLY A 128 11.65 -8.33 1.28
N GLU A 129 12.71 -7.75 0.71
CA GLU A 129 12.78 -6.32 0.41
C GLU A 129 11.85 -5.95 -0.76
N ILE A 130 11.81 -6.79 -1.81
CA ILE A 130 10.89 -6.62 -2.95
C ILE A 130 9.44 -6.70 -2.46
N LEU A 131 9.09 -7.71 -1.67
CA LEU A 131 7.76 -7.84 -1.06
C LEU A 131 7.38 -6.58 -0.28
N LYS A 132 8.27 -6.13 0.62
CA LYS A 132 8.03 -4.94 1.42
C LYS A 132 7.82 -3.72 0.53
N HIS A 133 8.65 -3.51 -0.48
CA HIS A 133 8.58 -2.36 -1.37
C HIS A 133 7.27 -2.34 -2.19
N LEU A 134 6.88 -3.46 -2.77
CA LEU A 134 5.72 -3.55 -3.66
C LEU A 134 4.38 -3.65 -2.93
N LEU A 135 4.36 -4.25 -1.73
CA LEU A 135 3.11 -4.59 -1.03
C LEU A 135 2.79 -3.71 0.18
N THR A 136 3.71 -2.85 0.65
CA THR A 136 3.40 -1.93 1.75
C THR A 136 2.49 -0.81 1.26
N PRO A 137 1.28 -0.62 1.84
CA PRO A 137 0.42 0.51 1.49
C PRO A 137 1.07 1.87 1.80
N PRO A 138 0.80 2.88 0.95
CA PRO A 138 -0.07 2.80 -0.23
C PRO A 138 0.60 2.09 -1.40
N THR A 139 -0.10 1.14 -1.98
CA THR A 139 0.36 0.40 -3.16
C THR A 139 -0.77 0.27 -4.18
N PRO A 140 -0.46 0.35 -5.50
CA PRO A 140 -1.43 0.10 -6.56
C PRO A 140 -1.68 -1.39 -6.80
N VAL A 141 -0.91 -2.30 -6.18
CA VAL A 141 -0.97 -3.74 -6.43
C VAL A 141 -2.30 -4.31 -5.93
N THR A 142 -3.00 -5.01 -6.81
CA THR A 142 -4.31 -5.65 -6.53
C THR A 142 -4.21 -7.17 -6.42
N ARG A 143 -3.11 -7.76 -6.89
CA ARG A 143 -2.82 -9.19 -6.79
C ARG A 143 -1.32 -9.42 -6.91
N ALA A 144 -0.78 -10.32 -6.11
CA ALA A 144 0.60 -10.76 -6.25
C ALA A 144 0.71 -12.29 -6.18
N VAL A 145 1.59 -12.87 -7.00
CA VAL A 145 1.94 -14.29 -6.98
C VAL A 145 3.46 -14.40 -6.94
N PHE A 146 3.98 -14.94 -5.84
CA PHE A 146 5.41 -15.06 -5.68
C PHE A 146 5.84 -16.51 -5.40
N MET A 147 6.95 -16.90 -6.01
CA MET A 147 7.69 -18.07 -5.61
C MET A 147 8.89 -17.65 -4.76
N LEU A 148 8.98 -18.20 -3.53
CA LEU A 148 9.98 -17.89 -2.53
C LEU A 148 10.46 -19.18 -1.86
N GLN A 149 11.43 -19.09 -0.93
CA GLN A 149 11.75 -20.21 -0.06
C GLN A 149 10.52 -20.64 0.74
N LYS A 150 10.33 -21.95 0.86
CA LYS A 150 9.17 -22.52 1.58
C LYS A 150 9.02 -21.94 2.99
N GLU A 151 10.12 -21.83 3.74
CA GLU A 151 10.11 -21.24 5.09
C GLU A 151 9.54 -19.81 5.09
N VAL A 152 9.89 -18.99 4.10
CA VAL A 152 9.36 -17.61 3.99
C VAL A 152 7.86 -17.65 3.70
N CYS A 153 7.42 -18.52 2.80
CA CYS A 153 6.01 -18.69 2.48
C CYS A 153 5.20 -19.21 3.69
N ASP A 154 5.75 -20.19 4.42
CA ASP A 154 5.14 -20.69 5.66
C ASP A 154 4.95 -19.56 6.67
N ARG A 155 5.96 -18.71 6.85
CA ARG A 155 5.88 -17.54 7.74
C ARG A 155 4.91 -16.46 7.26
N LEU A 156 4.79 -16.24 5.95
CA LEU A 156 3.81 -15.30 5.40
C LEU A 156 2.37 -15.76 5.65
N ALA A 157 2.10 -17.07 5.50
CA ALA A 157 0.77 -17.65 5.61
C ALA A 157 0.39 -18.11 7.03
N ALA A 158 1.36 -18.24 7.95
CA ALA A 158 1.14 -18.75 9.29
C ALA A 158 0.14 -17.90 10.09
N LYS A 159 -0.74 -18.59 10.81
CA LYS A 159 -1.71 -18.00 11.75
C LYS A 159 -1.29 -18.28 13.18
N VAL A 160 -1.92 -17.60 14.14
CA VAL A 160 -1.69 -17.81 15.56
C VAL A 160 -1.77 -19.30 15.91
N GLY A 161 -0.79 -19.77 16.70
CA GLY A 161 -0.67 -21.18 17.08
C GLY A 161 0.01 -22.09 16.04
N GLN A 162 0.40 -21.58 14.87
CA GLN A 162 1.15 -22.33 13.85
C GLN A 162 2.64 -22.05 13.91
N ASP A 163 3.44 -23.04 13.50
CA ASP A 163 4.87 -22.84 13.31
C ASP A 163 5.14 -21.75 12.25
N GLY A 164 6.14 -20.91 12.51
CA GLY A 164 6.48 -19.79 11.62
C GLY A 164 5.69 -18.50 11.88
N TYR A 165 4.61 -18.56 12.70
CA TYR A 165 3.87 -17.35 13.06
C TYR A 165 4.76 -16.32 13.76
N GLY A 166 4.69 -15.07 13.32
CA GLY A 166 5.55 -14.03 13.86
C GLY A 166 5.33 -12.66 13.22
N ALA A 167 6.30 -11.77 13.40
CA ALA A 167 6.22 -10.41 12.90
C ALA A 167 5.95 -10.33 11.38
N LEU A 168 6.57 -11.20 10.57
CA LEU A 168 6.36 -11.21 9.12
C LEU A 168 4.91 -11.56 8.78
N SER A 169 4.34 -12.55 9.45
CA SER A 169 2.92 -12.94 9.28
C SER A 169 1.99 -11.75 9.52
N LEU A 170 2.16 -11.09 10.67
CA LEU A 170 1.34 -9.95 11.08
C LEU A 170 1.50 -8.73 10.16
N MET A 171 2.75 -8.38 9.80
CA MET A 171 3.04 -7.23 8.94
C MET A 171 2.40 -7.37 7.56
N VAL A 172 2.36 -8.59 7.01
CA VAL A 172 1.79 -8.81 5.69
C VAL A 172 0.28 -9.05 5.80
N GLN A 173 -0.18 -9.89 6.72
CA GLN A 173 -1.60 -10.24 6.84
C GLN A 173 -2.49 -9.11 7.33
N ARG A 174 -1.94 -8.03 7.87
CA ARG A 174 -2.69 -6.81 8.16
C ARG A 174 -3.35 -6.23 6.89
N ASP A 175 -2.64 -6.29 5.76
CA ASP A 175 -3.07 -5.65 4.51
C ASP A 175 -3.40 -6.66 3.42
N TRP A 176 -2.99 -7.92 3.56
CA TRP A 176 -3.07 -8.96 2.54
C TRP A 176 -3.61 -10.27 3.10
N ASP A 177 -4.53 -10.87 2.36
CA ASP A 177 -4.85 -12.28 2.52
C ASP A 177 -3.81 -13.10 1.79
N VAL A 178 -3.21 -14.08 2.49
CA VAL A 178 -2.11 -14.90 1.98
C VAL A 178 -2.56 -16.33 1.84
N GLU A 179 -2.42 -16.88 0.64
CA GLU A 179 -2.75 -18.26 0.31
C GLU A 179 -1.52 -19.02 -0.17
N MET A 180 -1.22 -20.14 0.46
CA MET A 180 -0.20 -21.09 0.01
C MET A 180 -0.77 -21.94 -1.13
N LEU A 181 -0.26 -21.77 -2.35
CA LEU A 181 -0.77 -22.48 -3.51
C LEU A 181 -0.12 -23.84 -3.72
N ARG A 182 1.22 -23.90 -3.63
CA ARG A 182 1.97 -25.14 -3.96
C ARG A 182 3.37 -25.11 -3.39
N VAL A 183 3.83 -26.25 -2.88
CA VAL A 183 5.26 -26.50 -2.56
C VAL A 183 5.98 -26.95 -3.83
N VAL A 184 7.19 -26.45 -4.01
CA VAL A 184 8.00 -26.64 -5.23
C VAL A 184 9.35 -27.25 -4.85
N PRO A 185 9.67 -28.45 -5.34
CA PRO A 185 10.91 -29.12 -5.00
C PRO A 185 12.12 -28.48 -5.73
N PRO A 186 13.34 -28.64 -5.17
CA PRO A 186 14.54 -27.99 -5.71
C PRO A 186 14.97 -28.46 -7.10
N GLU A 187 14.51 -29.62 -7.56
CA GLU A 187 14.87 -30.26 -8.83
C GLU A 187 14.46 -29.43 -10.06
N VAL A 188 13.44 -28.60 -9.91
CA VAL A 188 12.93 -27.74 -11.01
C VAL A 188 13.76 -26.49 -11.25
N PHE A 189 14.88 -26.33 -10.50
CA PHE A 189 15.76 -25.16 -10.63
C PHE A 189 17.17 -25.53 -11.10
N LYS A 190 17.82 -24.58 -11.79
CA LYS A 190 19.25 -24.61 -12.11
C LYS A 190 19.89 -23.26 -11.81
N PRO A 191 20.94 -23.22 -10.93
CA PRO A 191 21.40 -24.30 -10.08
C PRO A 191 20.33 -24.74 -9.08
N LYS A 192 20.40 -26.00 -8.62
CA LYS A 192 19.50 -26.56 -7.61
C LYS A 192 19.72 -25.86 -6.27
N PRO A 193 18.69 -25.24 -5.65
CA PRO A 193 18.77 -24.69 -4.32
C PRO A 193 18.89 -25.81 -3.27
N LYS A 194 19.23 -25.42 -2.04
CA LYS A 194 19.36 -26.38 -0.90
C LYS A 194 18.04 -26.66 -0.19
N VAL A 195 17.01 -25.86 -0.45
CA VAL A 195 15.72 -25.89 0.24
C VAL A 195 14.59 -25.88 -0.75
N ASP A 196 13.42 -26.36 -0.34
CA ASP A 196 12.19 -26.25 -1.10
C ASP A 196 11.78 -24.78 -1.28
N SER A 197 11.12 -24.51 -2.36
CA SER A 197 10.37 -23.27 -2.61
C SER A 197 8.88 -23.50 -2.40
N ALA A 198 8.12 -22.42 -2.37
CA ALA A 198 6.67 -22.50 -2.46
C ALA A 198 6.11 -21.29 -3.23
N VAL A 199 4.92 -21.45 -3.76
CA VAL A 199 4.18 -20.38 -4.43
C VAL A 199 3.08 -19.89 -3.52
N VAL A 200 3.02 -18.58 -3.31
CA VAL A 200 1.98 -17.90 -2.53
C VAL A 200 1.26 -16.89 -3.40
N ARG A 201 -0.03 -16.75 -3.18
CA ARG A 201 -0.86 -15.68 -3.72
C ARG A 201 -1.24 -14.72 -2.60
N LEU A 202 -1.15 -13.42 -2.89
CA LEU A 202 -1.55 -12.36 -1.99
C LEU A 202 -2.62 -11.50 -2.69
N THR A 203 -3.73 -11.27 -2.00
CA THR A 203 -4.80 -10.35 -2.42
C THR A 203 -5.05 -9.33 -1.32
N PRO A 204 -5.33 -8.06 -1.64
CA PRO A 204 -5.61 -7.05 -0.62
C PRO A 204 -6.72 -7.52 0.31
N ARG A 205 -6.48 -7.40 1.61
CA ARG A 205 -7.49 -7.66 2.63
C ARG A 205 -8.56 -6.57 2.57
N ASP A 206 -9.82 -6.94 2.76
CA ASP A 206 -10.89 -5.96 2.95
C ASP A 206 -10.61 -5.17 4.24
N PRO A 207 -10.42 -3.84 4.15
CA PRO A 207 -10.08 -3.03 5.32
C PRO A 207 -11.17 -3.02 6.40
N ARG A 208 -12.40 -3.42 6.09
CA ARG A 208 -13.51 -3.55 7.04
C ARG A 208 -13.41 -4.77 7.95
N THR A 209 -12.50 -5.70 7.66
CA THR A 209 -12.31 -6.94 8.45
C THR A 209 -11.48 -6.76 9.71
N LEU A 210 -10.85 -5.60 9.89
CA LEU A 210 -10.05 -5.27 11.07
C LEU A 210 -10.39 -3.85 11.54
N PRO A 211 -10.38 -3.59 12.86
CA PRO A 211 -10.47 -2.24 13.38
C PRO A 211 -9.32 -1.36 12.87
N VAL A 212 -9.57 -0.07 12.67
CA VAL A 212 -8.51 0.86 12.24
C VAL A 212 -7.54 1.12 13.38
N CYS A 213 -6.24 1.15 13.08
CA CYS A 213 -5.17 1.51 14.01
C CYS A 213 -4.03 2.19 13.27
N ASP A 214 -3.23 2.98 13.98
CA ASP A 214 -2.02 3.58 13.42
C ASP A 214 -1.01 2.51 13.03
N ARG A 215 -0.61 2.50 11.76
CA ARG A 215 0.33 1.52 11.21
C ARG A 215 1.69 1.56 11.94
N ARG A 216 2.20 2.74 12.28
CA ARG A 216 3.52 2.88 12.90
C ARG A 216 3.50 2.31 14.31
N THR A 217 2.42 2.57 15.06
CA THR A 217 2.21 2.00 16.39
C THR A 217 2.14 0.49 16.31
N PHE A 218 1.31 -0.07 15.43
CA PHE A 218 1.19 -1.51 15.20
C PHE A 218 2.54 -2.14 14.85
N GLU A 219 3.25 -1.63 13.83
CA GLU A 219 4.54 -2.17 13.40
C GLU A 219 5.60 -2.10 14.50
N LYS A 220 5.64 -0.99 15.26
CA LYS A 220 6.56 -0.82 16.38
C LYS A 220 6.31 -1.87 17.47
N LEU A 221 5.06 -2.04 17.88
CA LEU A 221 4.70 -2.97 18.95
C LEU A 221 4.92 -4.43 18.53
N VAL A 222 4.57 -4.80 17.30
CA VAL A 222 4.83 -6.13 16.74
C VAL A 222 6.34 -6.43 16.72
N ARG A 223 7.18 -5.51 16.23
CA ARG A 223 8.64 -5.70 16.23
C ARG A 223 9.21 -5.86 17.64
N LEU A 224 8.76 -5.07 18.60
CA LEU A 224 9.18 -5.20 19.99
C LEU A 224 8.73 -6.53 20.59
N GLY A 225 7.47 -6.93 20.43
CA GLY A 225 6.92 -8.16 20.96
C GLY A 225 7.64 -9.41 20.44
N PHE A 226 8.03 -9.42 19.17
CA PHE A 226 8.76 -10.55 18.56
C PHE A 226 10.29 -10.41 18.62
N SER A 227 10.83 -9.37 19.29
CA SER A 227 12.30 -9.17 19.40
C SER A 227 12.98 -10.31 20.17
N GLN A 228 12.29 -10.92 21.13
CA GLN A 228 12.78 -12.04 21.94
C GLN A 228 11.68 -13.08 22.15
N ARG A 229 11.65 -14.09 21.30
CA ARG A 229 10.55 -15.07 21.17
C ARG A 229 10.10 -15.73 22.49
N ARG A 230 11.01 -16.01 23.43
CA ARG A 230 10.69 -16.69 24.70
C ARG A 230 10.30 -15.74 25.85
N LYS A 231 10.39 -14.42 25.66
CA LYS A 231 10.08 -13.43 26.69
C LYS A 231 8.58 -13.09 26.72
N GLN A 232 8.07 -12.79 27.91
CA GLN A 232 6.72 -12.24 28.08
C GLN A 232 6.66 -10.82 27.54
N MET A 233 5.55 -10.42 26.95
CA MET A 233 5.37 -9.13 26.29
C MET A 233 5.54 -7.94 27.25
N LYS A 234 5.15 -8.09 28.53
CA LYS A 234 5.36 -7.05 29.55
C LYS A 234 6.81 -6.58 29.73
N ASN A 235 7.78 -7.44 29.36
CA ASN A 235 9.20 -7.14 29.45
C ASN A 235 9.78 -6.59 28.13
N LEU A 236 8.98 -6.53 27.08
CA LEU A 236 9.39 -6.16 25.72
C LEU A 236 8.71 -4.87 25.24
N LEU A 237 7.45 -4.70 25.62
CA LEU A 237 6.67 -3.53 25.24
C LEU A 237 6.83 -2.38 26.26
N PRO A 238 6.70 -1.12 25.83
CA PRO A 238 6.60 -0.01 26.75
C PRO A 238 5.38 -0.17 27.68
N GLU A 239 5.38 0.50 28.82
CA GLU A 239 4.24 0.48 29.73
C GLU A 239 2.98 1.01 29.01
N PRO A 240 1.89 0.24 28.94
CA PRO A 240 0.67 0.68 28.28
C PRO A 240 -0.11 1.71 29.14
N PRO A 241 -0.94 2.54 28.52
CA PRO A 241 -1.90 3.37 29.24
C PRO A 241 -2.74 2.54 30.22
N GLY A 242 -2.85 2.97 31.48
CA GLY A 242 -3.56 2.23 32.53
C GLY A 242 -2.83 1.03 33.10
N GLY A 243 -1.61 0.75 32.66
CA GLY A 243 -0.78 -0.35 33.13
C GLY A 243 -1.02 -1.70 32.44
N TRP A 244 -0.07 -2.62 32.63
CA TRP A 244 -0.10 -3.94 31.98
C TRP A 244 -1.33 -4.78 32.32
N GLN A 245 -1.77 -4.75 33.58
CA GLN A 245 -2.93 -5.54 34.01
C GLN A 245 -4.21 -5.11 33.30
N ALA A 246 -4.45 -3.80 33.20
CA ALA A 246 -5.62 -3.27 32.49
C ALA A 246 -5.65 -3.67 31.00
N LEU A 247 -4.48 -3.67 30.34
CA LEU A 247 -4.37 -4.12 28.94
C LEU A 247 -4.71 -5.61 28.78
N VAL A 248 -4.14 -6.50 29.63
CA VAL A 248 -4.40 -7.95 29.47
C VAL A 248 -5.81 -8.32 29.86
N ASP A 249 -6.41 -7.61 30.84
CA ASP A 249 -7.82 -7.78 31.20
C ASP A 249 -8.73 -7.37 30.02
N HIS A 250 -8.43 -6.25 29.35
CA HIS A 250 -9.14 -5.83 28.14
C HIS A 250 -9.05 -6.88 27.01
N LEU A 251 -7.86 -7.49 26.83
CA LEU A 251 -7.65 -8.51 25.82
C LEU A 251 -8.15 -9.91 26.23
N GLY A 252 -8.58 -10.08 27.48
CA GLY A 252 -8.95 -11.40 28.03
C GLY A 252 -7.78 -12.39 28.08
N LYS A 253 -6.55 -11.90 28.33
CA LYS A 253 -5.29 -12.67 28.29
C LYS A 253 -4.60 -12.69 29.67
N PRO A 254 -3.74 -13.70 29.94
CA PRO A 254 -2.96 -13.74 31.19
C PRO A 254 -1.83 -12.70 31.18
N ALA A 255 -1.42 -12.24 32.35
CA ALA A 255 -0.30 -11.30 32.50
C ALA A 255 1.05 -11.85 31.98
N THR A 256 1.16 -13.16 31.81
CA THR A 256 2.35 -13.87 31.28
C THR A 256 2.37 -13.97 29.76
N LEU A 257 1.41 -13.32 29.07
CA LEU A 257 1.22 -13.30 27.61
C LEU A 257 2.51 -13.16 26.82
N ARG A 258 2.65 -13.96 25.75
CA ARG A 258 3.72 -13.90 24.75
C ARG A 258 3.19 -13.43 23.41
N ALA A 259 4.07 -12.89 22.56
CA ALA A 259 3.73 -12.32 21.27
C ALA A 259 3.02 -13.31 20.31
N GLU A 260 3.42 -14.58 20.33
CA GLU A 260 2.89 -15.65 19.48
C GLU A 260 1.49 -16.13 19.87
N GLU A 261 0.99 -15.71 21.03
CA GLU A 261 -0.32 -16.09 21.57
C GLU A 261 -1.45 -15.14 21.15
N LEU A 262 -1.11 -13.99 20.52
CA LEU A 262 -2.08 -13.03 20.01
C LEU A 262 -2.34 -13.25 18.52
N SER A 263 -3.63 -13.28 18.16
CA SER A 263 -4.07 -13.20 16.75
C SER A 263 -3.80 -11.82 16.15
N LEU A 264 -3.96 -11.69 14.83
CA LEU A 264 -3.83 -10.40 14.14
C LEU A 264 -4.81 -9.35 14.69
N GLU A 265 -6.07 -9.72 14.92
CA GLU A 265 -7.08 -8.81 15.47
C GLU A 265 -6.72 -8.39 16.90
N GLU A 266 -6.24 -9.31 17.74
CA GLU A 266 -5.80 -8.98 19.10
C GLU A 266 -4.56 -8.05 19.09
N TRP A 267 -3.64 -8.19 18.12
CA TRP A 267 -2.54 -7.27 17.92
C TRP A 267 -3.00 -5.87 17.48
N VAL A 268 -4.03 -5.79 16.63
CA VAL A 268 -4.67 -4.52 16.26
C VAL A 268 -5.32 -3.88 17.49
N ASN A 269 -6.09 -4.63 18.28
CA ASN A 269 -6.72 -4.14 19.51
C ASN A 269 -5.70 -3.68 20.56
N LEU A 270 -4.61 -4.43 20.71
CA LEU A 270 -3.48 -4.02 21.56
C LEU A 270 -2.90 -2.67 21.07
N SER A 271 -2.70 -2.51 19.77
CA SER A 271 -2.17 -1.26 19.21
C SER A 271 -3.09 -0.07 19.48
N ARG A 272 -4.39 -0.26 19.31
CA ARG A 272 -5.44 0.74 19.60
C ARG A 272 -5.42 1.16 21.08
N TRP A 273 -5.17 0.20 22.00
CA TRP A 273 -5.02 0.51 23.41
C TRP A 273 -3.87 1.50 23.68
N TYR A 274 -2.71 1.30 23.03
CA TYR A 274 -1.59 2.25 23.10
C TYR A 274 -1.89 3.62 22.48
N GLU A 275 -2.88 3.69 21.61
CA GLU A 275 -3.39 4.93 21.01
C GLU A 275 -4.50 5.60 21.86
N ASN A 276 -4.83 5.08 23.04
CA ASN A 276 -6.00 5.45 23.85
C ASN A 276 -7.34 5.28 23.10
N ARG A 277 -7.45 4.25 22.25
CA ARG A 277 -8.58 3.96 21.36
C ARG A 277 -9.12 2.56 21.66
N SER A 278 -9.74 2.37 22.82
CA SER A 278 -10.25 1.07 23.27
C SER A 278 -11.71 0.78 22.87
N GLY A 279 -12.38 1.73 22.24
CA GLY A 279 -13.78 1.61 21.80
C GLY A 279 -13.94 1.03 20.40
N THR A 280 -15.20 0.97 19.92
CA THR A 280 -15.52 0.74 18.51
C THR A 280 -15.08 1.93 17.66
N ASP A 281 -14.77 1.70 16.39
CA ASP A 281 -14.45 2.77 15.45
C ASP A 281 -15.61 3.76 15.38
N ALA A 282 -15.33 5.03 15.60
CA ALA A 282 -16.30 6.10 15.49
C ALA A 282 -16.31 6.59 14.02
N GLY A 283 -17.48 6.52 13.39
CA GLY A 283 -17.72 7.26 12.14
C GLY A 283 -17.78 8.77 12.39
N GLN A 284 -17.90 9.54 11.32
CA GLN A 284 -18.08 10.99 11.40
C GLN A 284 -19.33 11.34 12.24
N LYS A 285 -19.21 12.38 13.09
CA LYS A 285 -20.27 12.75 14.03
C LYS A 285 -21.43 13.43 13.29
N ALA A 286 -22.53 12.73 13.10
CA ALA A 286 -23.75 13.28 12.48
C ALA A 286 -24.33 14.49 13.24
N SER A 287 -24.00 14.66 14.53
CA SER A 287 -24.43 15.76 15.41
C SER A 287 -23.56 17.02 15.34
N GLU A 288 -22.47 17.01 14.57
CA GLU A 288 -21.63 18.19 14.33
C GLU A 288 -22.45 19.30 13.66
N MET A 289 -22.33 20.55 14.11
CA MET A 289 -23.17 21.65 13.64
C MET A 289 -22.50 22.40 12.51
N PHE A 290 -23.20 22.61 11.40
CA PHE A 290 -22.74 23.35 10.23
C PHE A 290 -23.54 24.63 10.02
N ASP A 291 -22.88 25.65 9.50
CA ASP A 291 -23.52 26.83 8.94
C ASP A 291 -24.12 26.48 7.56
N VAL A 292 -25.45 26.47 7.46
CA VAL A 292 -26.16 26.37 6.18
C VAL A 292 -26.16 27.74 5.52
N VAL A 293 -25.86 27.80 4.24
CA VAL A 293 -25.75 29.06 3.49
C VAL A 293 -26.77 29.14 2.33
N ASN A 294 -27.01 30.36 1.86
CA ASN A 294 -27.77 30.60 0.65
C ASN A 294 -26.87 30.59 -0.60
N GLU A 295 -27.44 30.81 -1.79
CA GLU A 295 -26.68 30.85 -3.07
C GLU A 295 -25.59 31.95 -3.14
N ARG A 296 -25.62 32.93 -2.23
CA ARG A 296 -24.60 33.99 -2.10
C ARG A 296 -23.54 33.67 -1.05
N ASN A 297 -23.55 32.44 -0.52
CA ASN A 297 -22.65 32.01 0.57
C ASN A 297 -22.85 32.80 1.89
N GLU A 298 -24.08 33.28 2.16
CA GLU A 298 -24.47 33.96 3.39
C GLU A 298 -25.11 32.96 4.34
N VAL A 299 -24.74 32.95 5.63
CA VAL A 299 -25.30 32.04 6.63
C VAL A 299 -26.75 32.35 6.88
N ILE A 300 -27.64 31.36 6.77
CA ILE A 300 -29.08 31.48 6.96
C ILE A 300 -29.63 30.70 8.15
N GLN A 301 -28.91 29.60 8.54
CA GLN A 301 -29.29 28.78 9.69
C GLN A 301 -28.14 27.87 10.09
N GLN A 302 -28.28 27.18 11.21
CA GLN A 302 -27.32 26.18 11.69
C GLN A 302 -28.03 24.86 11.91
N LEU A 303 -27.52 23.76 11.35
CA LEU A 303 -28.10 22.44 11.44
C LEU A 303 -27.07 21.36 11.66
N PRO A 304 -27.45 20.22 12.25
CA PRO A 304 -26.58 19.07 12.35
C PRO A 304 -26.12 18.57 10.98
N ARG A 305 -24.85 18.17 10.86
CA ARG A 305 -24.22 17.62 9.65
C ARG A 305 -25.09 16.57 8.95
N GLY A 306 -25.64 15.62 9.73
CA GLY A 306 -26.49 14.57 9.17
C GLY A 306 -27.74 15.10 8.47
N GLU A 307 -28.32 16.20 8.98
CA GLU A 307 -29.49 16.84 8.39
C GLU A 307 -29.14 17.66 7.15
N VAL A 308 -28.01 18.38 7.18
CA VAL A 308 -27.49 19.17 6.04
C VAL A 308 -27.23 18.26 4.84
N HIS A 309 -26.53 17.15 5.04
CA HIS A 309 -26.22 16.18 3.98
C HIS A 309 -27.48 15.45 3.50
N ALA A 310 -28.36 15.00 4.40
CA ALA A 310 -29.60 14.31 4.02
C ALA A 310 -30.53 15.16 3.18
N LYS A 311 -30.53 16.46 3.41
CA LYS A 311 -31.37 17.43 2.67
C LYS A 311 -30.65 18.06 1.48
N GLY A 312 -29.35 17.80 1.28
CA GLY A 312 -28.52 18.40 0.23
C GLY A 312 -28.44 19.94 0.33
N LEU A 313 -28.38 20.46 1.57
CA LEU A 313 -28.31 21.90 1.81
C LEU A 313 -26.93 22.45 1.52
N LEU A 314 -26.90 23.72 1.06
CA LEU A 314 -25.62 24.40 0.78
C LEU A 314 -24.88 24.69 2.08
N HIS A 315 -23.60 24.36 2.10
CA HIS A 315 -22.71 24.59 3.23
C HIS A 315 -21.28 24.84 2.75
N ARG A 316 -20.33 24.94 3.67
CA ARG A 316 -18.95 25.35 3.38
C ARG A 316 -17.98 24.21 3.65
N ALA A 317 -17.02 24.04 2.75
CA ALA A 317 -15.92 23.10 2.92
C ALA A 317 -14.58 23.68 2.49
N VAL A 318 -13.51 23.15 3.01
CA VAL A 318 -12.13 23.49 2.62
C VAL A 318 -11.43 22.25 2.10
N HIS A 319 -10.63 22.43 1.06
CA HIS A 319 -9.63 21.47 0.62
C HIS A 319 -8.23 22.07 0.79
N VAL A 320 -7.29 21.25 1.20
CA VAL A 320 -5.89 21.67 1.37
C VAL A 320 -4.98 20.78 0.53
N PHE A 321 -4.13 21.39 -0.30
CA PHE A 321 -3.01 20.71 -0.93
C PHE A 321 -1.73 21.06 -0.21
N VAL A 322 -1.13 20.06 0.41
CA VAL A 322 0.20 20.18 1.02
C VAL A 322 1.24 19.81 -0.03
N ILE A 323 2.18 20.73 -0.26
CA ILE A 323 3.20 20.62 -1.31
C ILE A 323 4.58 20.58 -0.66
N ASN A 324 5.40 19.59 -1.02
CA ASN A 324 6.78 19.52 -0.54
C ASN A 324 7.76 20.33 -1.39
N SER A 325 9.03 20.36 -0.97
CA SER A 325 10.10 21.09 -1.68
C SER A 325 10.43 20.53 -3.08
N ARG A 326 9.97 19.33 -3.42
CA ARG A 326 10.08 18.73 -4.76
C ARG A 326 8.90 19.08 -5.66
N GLY A 327 7.90 19.83 -5.17
CA GLY A 327 6.68 20.14 -5.89
C GLY A 327 5.65 19.00 -5.91
N GLU A 328 5.88 17.90 -5.16
CA GLU A 328 4.91 16.81 -5.04
C GLU A 328 3.78 17.22 -4.09
N VAL A 329 2.57 16.80 -4.40
CA VAL A 329 1.36 16.99 -3.58
C VAL A 329 1.12 15.73 -2.77
N TYR A 330 0.86 15.89 -1.46
CA TYR A 330 0.43 14.79 -0.61
C TYR A 330 -1.04 14.49 -0.86
N LEU A 331 -1.37 13.29 -1.28
CA LEU A 331 -2.74 12.81 -1.38
C LEU A 331 -3.03 11.82 -0.26
N GLN A 332 -4.25 11.90 0.30
CA GLN A 332 -4.76 10.92 1.25
C GLN A 332 -5.71 9.94 0.56
N LYS A 333 -5.73 8.70 1.01
CA LYS A 333 -6.79 7.75 0.72
C LYS A 333 -7.75 7.73 1.90
N ARG A 334 -9.00 8.13 1.66
CA ARG A 334 -10.04 8.21 2.69
C ARG A 334 -10.23 6.85 3.39
N SER A 335 -10.46 6.88 4.70
CA SER A 335 -10.80 5.68 5.46
C SER A 335 -12.09 5.04 4.93
N HIS A 336 -12.23 3.73 5.13
CA HIS A 336 -13.49 3.03 4.87
C HIS A 336 -14.64 3.45 5.81
N LEU A 337 -14.32 4.17 6.90
CA LEU A 337 -15.28 4.69 7.87
C LEU A 337 -15.95 6.01 7.43
N LYS A 338 -15.44 6.64 6.37
CA LYS A 338 -16.03 7.88 5.84
C LYS A 338 -17.38 7.57 5.18
N ASP A 339 -18.38 8.42 5.43
CA ASP A 339 -19.72 8.32 4.85
C ASP A 339 -19.78 8.75 3.38
N VAL A 340 -18.93 9.72 2.99
CA VAL A 340 -18.82 10.20 1.61
C VAL A 340 -17.51 9.73 1.00
N SER A 341 -17.56 9.16 -0.20
CA SER A 341 -16.39 8.73 -0.98
C SER A 341 -15.37 7.86 -0.19
N PRO A 342 -15.80 6.81 0.56
CA PRO A 342 -14.88 5.94 1.28
C PRO A 342 -13.87 5.27 0.32
N LEU A 343 -12.64 5.08 0.79
CA LEU A 343 -11.54 4.43 0.05
C LEU A 343 -11.10 5.13 -1.24
N LYS A 344 -11.59 6.35 -1.51
CA LYS A 344 -11.12 7.18 -2.64
C LYS A 344 -9.93 8.04 -2.23
N TRP A 345 -9.15 8.43 -3.23
CA TRP A 345 -8.08 9.41 -3.06
C TRP A 345 -8.66 10.82 -3.02
N ASP A 346 -8.08 11.66 -2.17
CA ASP A 346 -8.55 13.01 -1.90
C ASP A 346 -7.39 13.97 -1.65
N SER A 347 -7.69 15.24 -1.43
CA SER A 347 -6.79 16.30 -1.02
C SER A 347 -5.94 15.89 0.18
N SER A 348 -4.90 16.62 0.50
CA SER A 348 -4.04 16.34 1.66
C SER A 348 -4.82 16.35 2.97
N ALA A 349 -5.74 17.32 3.12
CA ALA A 349 -6.77 17.38 4.13
C ALA A 349 -8.03 18.02 3.53
N ALA A 350 -9.21 17.69 4.06
CA ALA A 350 -10.49 18.29 3.62
C ALA A 350 -11.55 18.14 4.72
N GLY A 351 -12.26 19.23 4.99
CA GLY A 351 -13.30 19.22 6.01
C GLY A 351 -14.25 20.37 5.87
N HIS A 352 -15.24 20.37 6.75
CA HIS A 352 -16.29 21.39 6.81
C HIS A 352 -15.94 22.44 7.87
N LEU A 353 -16.43 23.65 7.65
CA LEU A 353 -16.25 24.75 8.59
C LEU A 353 -17.16 24.52 9.81
N ASP A 354 -16.58 24.70 10.99
CA ASP A 354 -17.34 24.85 12.22
C ASP A 354 -18.16 26.14 12.19
N VAL A 355 -19.20 26.20 13.03
CA VAL A 355 -20.08 27.39 13.14
C VAL A 355 -19.23 28.64 13.41
N GLY A 356 -19.29 29.61 12.50
CA GLY A 356 -18.55 30.89 12.60
C GLY A 356 -17.08 30.81 12.28
N GLU A 357 -16.56 29.65 11.85
CA GLU A 357 -15.16 29.47 11.47
C GLU A 357 -14.86 30.11 10.11
N SER A 358 -13.66 30.64 9.93
CA SER A 358 -13.18 31.08 8.61
C SER A 358 -12.54 29.91 7.84
N TYR A 359 -12.56 29.96 6.51
CA TYR A 359 -11.93 28.96 5.67
C TYR A 359 -10.44 28.73 5.99
N ALA A 360 -9.68 29.82 6.22
CA ALA A 360 -8.27 29.70 6.56
C ALA A 360 -8.05 29.03 7.94
N ALA A 361 -8.89 29.30 8.93
CA ALA A 361 -8.82 28.64 10.23
C ALA A 361 -9.16 27.16 10.12
N CYS A 362 -10.22 26.81 9.37
CA CYS A 362 -10.59 25.45 9.06
C CYS A 362 -9.45 24.69 8.36
N ALA A 363 -8.82 25.27 7.34
CA ALA A 363 -7.70 24.66 6.64
C ALA A 363 -6.53 24.30 7.59
N ILE A 364 -6.20 25.17 8.54
CA ILE A 364 -5.16 24.92 9.54
C ILE A 364 -5.59 23.81 10.52
N ARG A 365 -6.84 23.87 11.02
CA ARG A 365 -7.39 22.86 11.94
C ARG A 365 -7.41 21.48 11.30
N GLU A 366 -7.96 21.35 10.08
CA GLU A 366 -8.08 20.07 9.36
C GLU A 366 -6.70 19.45 9.04
N THR A 367 -5.70 20.25 8.66
CA THR A 367 -4.33 19.72 8.45
C THR A 367 -3.72 19.16 9.73
N ARG A 368 -3.98 19.77 10.87
CA ARG A 368 -3.53 19.26 12.17
C ARG A 368 -4.29 17.99 12.56
N GLU A 369 -5.61 17.97 12.41
CA GLU A 369 -6.49 16.88 12.85
C GLU A 369 -6.36 15.64 11.96
N GLU A 370 -6.38 15.80 10.62
CA GLU A 370 -6.36 14.67 9.69
C GLU A 370 -4.95 14.12 9.44
N ILE A 371 -3.94 14.98 9.25
CA ILE A 371 -2.58 14.56 8.85
C ILE A 371 -1.48 14.90 9.85
N GLY A 372 -1.83 15.51 11.01
CA GLY A 372 -0.96 15.70 12.14
C GLY A 372 0.23 16.62 11.89
N ILE A 373 0.07 17.65 11.06
CA ILE A 373 1.09 18.68 10.82
C ILE A 373 0.64 20.04 11.35
N GLU A 374 1.58 20.79 11.92
CA GLU A 374 1.37 22.18 12.32
C GLU A 374 1.78 23.10 11.17
N ILE A 375 0.88 23.97 10.75
CA ILE A 375 1.11 25.02 9.76
C ILE A 375 0.60 26.36 10.30
N ASP A 376 1.36 27.43 10.09
CA ASP A 376 0.99 28.77 10.61
C ASP A 376 0.05 29.51 9.66
N ARG A 377 0.08 29.19 8.39
CA ARG A 377 -0.68 29.88 7.34
C ARG A 377 -0.92 28.99 6.13
N THR A 378 -1.97 29.31 5.40
CA THR A 378 -2.29 28.74 4.09
C THR A 378 -2.43 29.87 3.07
N GLU A 379 -2.30 29.54 1.79
CA GLU A 379 -2.51 30.42 0.65
C GLU A 379 -3.79 29.99 -0.07
N LEU A 380 -4.73 30.94 -0.28
CA LEU A 380 -5.93 30.68 -1.07
C LEU A 380 -5.54 30.52 -2.55
N ALA A 381 -5.84 29.36 -3.12
CA ALA A 381 -5.50 29.02 -4.51
C ALA A 381 -6.71 29.08 -5.46
N ALA A 382 -7.90 28.70 -4.97
CA ALA A 382 -9.12 28.76 -5.77
C ALA A 382 -10.38 28.81 -4.88
N GLN A 383 -11.45 29.38 -5.43
CA GLN A 383 -12.79 29.35 -4.86
C GLN A 383 -13.74 28.67 -5.86
N LEU A 384 -14.51 27.70 -5.41
CA LEU A 384 -15.45 26.96 -6.23
C LEU A 384 -16.87 27.21 -5.71
N PRO A 385 -17.82 27.55 -6.61
CA PRO A 385 -19.22 27.68 -6.22
C PRO A 385 -19.83 26.31 -5.88
N ALA A 386 -20.83 26.32 -5.03
CA ALA A 386 -21.58 25.14 -4.68
C ALA A 386 -22.33 24.56 -5.91
N GLY A 387 -22.31 23.23 -6.05
CA GLY A 387 -22.95 22.52 -7.13
C GLY A 387 -22.77 21.01 -7.03
N ALA A 388 -23.29 20.28 -8.00
CA ALA A 388 -23.18 18.81 -8.03
C ALA A 388 -21.73 18.30 -8.13
N HIS A 389 -20.80 19.14 -8.58
CA HIS A 389 -19.37 18.85 -8.70
C HIS A 389 -18.58 19.10 -7.42
N THR A 390 -19.18 19.76 -6.43
CA THR A 390 -18.65 20.03 -5.10
C THR A 390 -19.56 19.47 -4.01
N ASP A 391 -20.42 18.50 -4.32
CA ASP A 391 -21.39 17.90 -3.40
C ASP A 391 -22.24 18.92 -2.63
N HIS A 392 -22.63 20.03 -3.32
CA HIS A 392 -23.40 21.19 -2.81
C HIS A 392 -22.65 22.08 -1.82
N GLU A 393 -21.32 22.05 -1.86
CA GLU A 393 -20.43 22.84 -1.00
C GLU A 393 -19.86 24.07 -1.72
N PHE A 394 -19.80 25.21 -1.00
CA PHE A 394 -18.90 26.31 -1.35
C PHE A 394 -17.50 25.94 -0.86
N VAL A 395 -16.59 25.73 -1.78
CA VAL A 395 -15.25 25.20 -1.47
C VAL A 395 -14.18 26.26 -1.66
N GLU A 396 -13.29 26.41 -0.68
CA GLU A 396 -12.00 27.08 -0.88
C GLU A 396 -10.87 26.05 -0.91
N LEU A 397 -10.03 26.15 -1.94
CA LEU A 397 -8.79 25.40 -2.01
C LEU A 397 -7.64 26.23 -1.44
N HIS A 398 -6.98 25.71 -0.44
CA HIS A 398 -5.80 26.28 0.19
C HIS A 398 -4.54 25.48 -0.11
N LEU A 399 -3.40 26.17 -0.26
CA LEU A 399 -2.08 25.56 -0.38
C LEU A 399 -1.31 25.72 0.93
N ALA A 400 -0.59 24.67 1.31
CA ALA A 400 0.34 24.66 2.43
C ALA A 400 1.70 24.08 2.00
N ARG A 401 2.78 24.46 2.66
CA ARG A 401 4.13 23.96 2.39
C ARG A 401 4.61 23.13 3.57
N HIS A 402 5.00 21.88 3.32
CA HIS A 402 5.54 21.00 4.37
C HIS A 402 6.40 19.89 3.77
N ASN A 403 7.50 19.52 4.45
CA ASN A 403 8.42 18.46 4.01
C ASN A 403 8.49 17.26 4.97
N GLY A 404 7.85 17.41 6.12
CA GLY A 404 7.96 16.43 7.20
C GLY A 404 7.10 15.19 7.00
N PRO A 405 7.25 14.22 7.89
CA PRO A 405 6.39 13.05 7.90
C PRO A 405 4.97 13.45 8.30
N MET A 406 3.99 12.96 7.56
CA MET A 406 2.59 13.05 7.94
C MET A 406 2.26 12.03 9.03
N ARG A 407 1.26 12.34 9.86
CA ARG A 407 0.69 11.46 10.88
C ARG A 407 -0.81 11.32 10.65
N PRO A 408 -1.23 10.58 9.62
CA PRO A 408 -2.65 10.42 9.30
C PRO A 408 -3.43 9.86 10.48
N PHE A 409 -4.59 10.45 10.77
CA PHE A 409 -5.51 9.92 11.74
C PHE A 409 -6.26 8.72 11.13
N PRO A 410 -6.14 7.50 11.69
CA PRO A 410 -6.57 6.28 10.99
C PRO A 410 -8.08 6.17 10.74
N GLU A 411 -8.93 6.84 11.54
CA GLU A 411 -10.38 6.88 11.32
C GLU A 411 -10.76 7.73 10.10
N GLU A 412 -9.93 8.74 9.78
CA GLU A 412 -10.13 9.64 8.66
C GLU A 412 -9.42 9.15 7.39
N ILE A 413 -8.20 8.62 7.56
CA ILE A 413 -7.26 8.35 6.47
C ILE A 413 -6.71 6.93 6.57
N ALA A 414 -6.96 6.11 5.55
CA ALA A 414 -6.42 4.76 5.44
C ALA A 414 -4.90 4.76 5.18
N CYS A 415 -4.44 5.63 4.29
CA CYS A 415 -3.03 5.85 3.95
C CYS A 415 -2.86 7.15 3.17
N GLY A 416 -1.62 7.59 2.94
CA GLY A 416 -1.34 8.74 2.09
C GLY A 416 0.08 8.68 1.52
N GLU A 417 0.31 9.40 0.42
CA GLU A 417 1.58 9.40 -0.30
C GLU A 417 1.77 10.71 -1.07
N TRP A 418 3.03 11.03 -1.36
CA TRP A 418 3.43 12.15 -2.18
C TRP A 418 3.43 11.77 -3.67
N PHE A 419 2.78 12.58 -4.51
CA PHE A 419 2.73 12.37 -5.95
C PHE A 419 3.17 13.63 -6.70
N ALA A 420 3.94 13.43 -7.77
CA ALA A 420 4.20 14.50 -8.72
C ALA A 420 2.91 14.89 -9.47
N PRO A 421 2.69 16.19 -9.76
CA PRO A 421 1.47 16.65 -10.43
C PRO A 421 1.15 15.92 -11.73
N GLU A 422 2.15 15.57 -12.52
CA GLU A 422 2.01 14.88 -13.80
C GLU A 422 1.45 13.46 -13.60
N ILE A 423 1.85 12.77 -12.53
CA ILE A 423 1.33 11.45 -12.18
C ILE A 423 -0.15 11.55 -11.79
N ILE A 424 -0.52 12.58 -11.03
CA ILE A 424 -1.91 12.82 -10.63
C ILE A 424 -2.78 13.12 -11.86
N GLU A 425 -2.30 13.93 -12.79
CA GLU A 425 -3.01 14.27 -14.02
C GLU A 425 -3.26 13.04 -14.90
N ASP A 426 -2.22 12.25 -15.15
CA ASP A 426 -2.33 10.99 -15.88
C ASP A 426 -3.31 10.03 -15.22
N TRP A 427 -3.26 9.94 -13.88
CA TRP A 427 -4.13 9.06 -13.12
C TRP A 427 -5.59 9.55 -13.12
N ILE A 428 -5.85 10.85 -12.92
CA ILE A 428 -7.21 11.42 -13.03
C ILE A 428 -7.76 11.20 -14.44
N SER A 429 -6.94 11.40 -15.48
CA SER A 429 -7.35 11.21 -16.88
C SER A 429 -7.76 9.78 -17.16
N ALA A 430 -6.99 8.81 -16.67
CA ALA A 430 -7.23 7.40 -16.90
C ALA A 430 -8.35 6.84 -16.01
N ARG A 431 -8.44 7.30 -14.76
CA ARG A 431 -9.27 6.70 -13.71
C ARG A 431 -9.86 7.75 -12.75
N PRO A 432 -10.72 8.66 -13.22
CA PRO A 432 -11.31 9.70 -12.36
C PRO A 432 -12.13 9.11 -11.20
N GLN A 433 -12.65 7.89 -11.36
CA GLN A 433 -13.44 7.20 -10.33
C GLN A 433 -12.62 6.82 -9.08
N ASP A 434 -11.30 6.84 -9.13
CA ASP A 434 -10.44 6.55 -7.98
C ASP A 434 -10.37 7.73 -6.98
N PHE A 435 -10.88 8.88 -7.37
CA PHE A 435 -10.82 10.13 -6.62
C PHE A 435 -12.18 10.61 -6.11
N ALA A 436 -12.18 11.36 -5.02
CA ALA A 436 -13.34 12.13 -4.58
C ALA A 436 -13.65 13.26 -5.59
N LYS A 437 -14.93 13.57 -5.78
CA LYS A 437 -15.36 14.59 -6.76
C LYS A 437 -14.84 15.99 -6.43
N GLY A 438 -14.89 16.36 -5.15
CA GLY A 438 -14.38 17.64 -4.64
C GLY A 438 -12.90 17.82 -4.98
N PHE A 439 -12.10 16.78 -4.75
CA PHE A 439 -10.67 16.79 -5.12
C PHE A 439 -10.46 17.06 -6.62
N ILE A 440 -11.18 16.35 -7.51
CA ILE A 440 -11.03 16.56 -8.97
C ILE A 440 -11.38 18.00 -9.34
N SER A 441 -12.42 18.58 -8.72
CA SER A 441 -12.84 19.94 -8.96
C SER A 441 -11.79 20.94 -8.50
N CYS A 442 -11.24 20.78 -7.31
CA CYS A 442 -10.14 21.58 -6.77
C CYS A 442 -8.86 21.44 -7.62
N TRP A 443 -8.52 20.22 -8.04
CA TRP A 443 -7.36 19.97 -8.89
C TRP A 443 -7.46 20.73 -10.21
N LYS A 444 -8.60 20.61 -10.89
CA LYS A 444 -8.83 21.33 -12.16
C LYS A 444 -8.83 22.85 -12.00
N ALA A 445 -9.36 23.38 -10.90
CA ALA A 445 -9.33 24.82 -10.64
C ALA A 445 -7.88 25.30 -10.41
N TRP A 446 -7.11 24.59 -9.61
CA TRP A 446 -5.71 24.94 -9.34
C TRP A 446 -4.80 24.90 -10.57
N ARG A 447 -5.01 23.91 -11.46
CA ARG A 447 -4.17 23.76 -12.66
C ARG A 447 -4.52 24.73 -13.81
N ARG A 448 -5.63 25.47 -13.68
CA ARG A 448 -6.05 26.50 -14.66
C ARG A 448 -5.61 27.91 -14.27
N GLY A 449 -5.39 28.17 -12.99
CA GLY A 449 -4.88 29.44 -12.46
C GLY A 449 -3.36 29.45 -12.41
#